data_3fa1da2677400a6aea0f8de7bc97035d
#
_entry.id   3fa1da2677400a6aea0f8de7bc97035d
#
_cell.length_a   1.000
_cell.length_b   1.000
_cell.length_c   1.000
_cell.angle_alpha   90.00
_cell.angle_beta   90.00
_cell.angle_gamma   90.00
#
_symmetry.space_group_name_H-M   'P 1'
#
loop_
_entity.id
_entity.type
_entity.pdbx_description
1 polymer ?
#
loop_
_entity_poly.entity_id
_entity_poly.type
_entity_poly.pdbx_seq_one_letter_code
_entity_poly.pdbx_strand_id
1 'polypeptide(L)'
;MKEAKAVHEQLPRISDELHEAIFEAMGPLEGQIDSAMMAGDTLLAGELAKLEGKLDRIHVRYHDWSETVVEIPGQACTHDHSHDHGDHDGHDHGDHDGHDHSHDHGATLPEGLSDEEMLEIQQALFAAIDSLKADFDRAVE
;
A
#
# COMPACT_ATOMS: atom_id res chain seq x y z
N MET A 1 22.34 2.96 13.47
CA MET A 1 21.02 2.25 13.50
C MET A 1 19.88 3.07 14.09
N LYS A 2 20.14 3.94 15.06
CA LYS A 2 19.12 4.78 15.71
C LYS A 2 18.35 5.69 14.73
N GLU A 3 19.07 6.33 13.82
CA GLU A 3 18.49 7.23 12.82
C GLU A 3 17.66 6.47 11.78
N ALA A 4 18.15 5.31 11.33
CA ALA A 4 17.40 4.42 10.42
C ALA A 4 16.08 3.93 11.06
N LYS A 5 16.10 3.57 12.33
CA LYS A 5 14.89 3.21 13.08
C LYS A 5 13.90 4.36 13.18
N ALA A 6 14.37 5.57 13.45
CA ALA A 6 13.52 6.75 13.54
C ALA A 6 12.81 7.06 12.21
N VAL A 7 13.49 6.89 11.08
CA VAL A 7 12.87 7.03 9.75
C VAL A 7 11.88 5.89 9.50
N HIS A 8 12.28 4.66 9.79
CA HIS A 8 11.43 3.48 9.59
C HIS A 8 10.11 3.56 10.37
N GLU A 9 10.14 4.03 11.60
CA GLU A 9 8.95 4.18 12.46
C GLU A 9 7.90 5.16 11.91
N GLN A 10 8.29 6.06 11.01
CA GLN A 10 7.38 7.00 10.37
C GLN A 10 6.67 6.39 9.16
N LEU A 11 7.25 5.36 8.53
CA LEU A 11 6.71 4.76 7.30
C LEU A 11 5.31 4.17 7.47
N PRO A 12 5.01 3.37 8.51
CA PRO A 12 3.68 2.79 8.69
C PRO A 12 2.58 3.85 8.79
N ARG A 13 2.82 4.92 9.53
CA ARG A 13 1.85 5.99 9.71
C ARG A 13 1.53 6.70 8.39
N ILE A 14 2.55 7.09 7.63
CA ILE A 14 2.38 7.76 6.34
C ILE A 14 1.72 6.81 5.33
N SER A 15 2.13 5.56 5.34
CA SER A 15 1.56 4.50 4.50
C SER A 15 0.08 4.30 4.77
N ASP A 16 -0.31 4.17 6.02
CA ASP A 16 -1.71 3.96 6.42
C ASP A 16 -2.57 5.18 6.09
N GLU A 17 -2.09 6.38 6.38
CA GLU A 17 -2.77 7.63 6.04
C GLU A 17 -3.00 7.77 4.53
N LEU A 18 -2.00 7.46 3.71
CA LEU A 18 -2.12 7.50 2.25
C LEU A 18 -3.09 6.45 1.74
N HIS A 19 -3.00 5.22 2.23
CA HIS A 19 -3.87 4.12 1.83
C HIS A 19 -5.34 4.42 2.13
N GLU A 20 -5.62 4.90 3.33
CA GLU A 20 -6.96 5.33 3.73
C GLU A 20 -7.48 6.46 2.85
N ALA A 21 -6.65 7.48 2.60
CA ALA A 21 -7.02 8.60 1.75
C ALA A 21 -7.33 8.18 0.30
N ILE A 22 -6.58 7.24 -0.26
CA ILE A 22 -6.85 6.67 -1.59
C ILE A 22 -8.21 5.97 -1.60
N PHE A 23 -8.49 5.13 -0.61
CA PHE A 23 -9.78 4.43 -0.51
C PHE A 23 -10.97 5.38 -0.37
N GLU A 24 -10.85 6.39 0.47
CA GLU A 24 -11.89 7.41 0.65
C GLU A 24 -12.14 8.19 -0.64
N ALA A 25 -11.09 8.52 -1.39
CA ALA A 25 -11.22 9.26 -2.64
C ALA A 25 -11.79 8.39 -3.78
N MET A 26 -11.44 7.12 -3.84
CA MET A 26 -11.90 6.20 -4.91
C MET A 26 -13.31 5.66 -4.68
N GLY A 27 -13.71 5.49 -3.43
CA GLY A 27 -14.97 4.82 -3.06
C GLY A 27 -16.21 5.40 -3.76
N PRO A 28 -16.45 6.71 -3.75
CA PRO A 28 -17.65 7.30 -4.36
C PRO A 28 -17.56 7.50 -5.88
N LEU A 29 -16.39 7.37 -6.51
CA LEU A 29 -16.18 7.77 -7.91
C LEU A 29 -17.00 6.97 -8.89
N GLU A 30 -17.09 5.66 -8.75
CA GLU A 30 -17.86 4.79 -9.64
C GLU A 30 -19.34 5.23 -9.67
N GLY A 31 -19.94 5.42 -8.49
CA GLY A 31 -21.31 5.89 -8.37
C GLY A 31 -21.52 7.30 -8.93
N GLN A 32 -20.55 8.19 -8.77
CA GLN A 32 -20.59 9.54 -9.32
C GLN A 32 -20.49 9.53 -10.85
N ILE A 33 -19.64 8.69 -11.42
CA ILE A 33 -19.52 8.50 -12.87
C ILE A 33 -20.85 7.98 -13.43
N ASP A 34 -21.42 6.95 -12.82
CA ASP A 34 -22.71 6.39 -13.23
C ASP A 34 -23.83 7.43 -13.17
N SER A 35 -23.90 8.19 -12.11
CA SER A 35 -24.87 9.27 -11.95
C SER A 35 -24.73 10.35 -13.03
N ALA A 36 -23.51 10.76 -13.33
CA ALA A 36 -23.23 11.73 -14.40
C ALA A 36 -23.65 11.20 -15.77
N MET A 37 -23.35 9.92 -16.05
CA MET A 37 -23.76 9.26 -17.31
C MET A 37 -25.27 9.18 -17.43
N MET A 38 -26.00 8.83 -16.38
CA MET A 38 -27.45 8.77 -16.36
C MET A 38 -28.09 10.16 -16.56
N ALA A 39 -27.45 11.20 -16.05
CA ALA A 39 -27.88 12.59 -16.25
C ALA A 39 -27.53 13.16 -17.64
N GLY A 40 -26.77 12.42 -18.45
CA GLY A 40 -26.30 12.87 -19.76
C GLY A 40 -25.13 13.86 -19.69
N ASP A 41 -24.53 14.04 -18.51
CA ASP A 41 -23.37 14.91 -18.31
C ASP A 41 -22.08 14.14 -18.62
N THR A 42 -21.80 13.98 -19.91
CA THR A 42 -20.64 13.24 -20.41
C THR A 42 -19.32 13.95 -20.09
N LEU A 43 -19.35 15.27 -19.96
CA LEU A 43 -18.15 16.04 -19.60
C LEU A 43 -17.72 15.74 -18.15
N LEU A 44 -18.66 15.80 -17.22
CA LEU A 44 -18.41 15.46 -15.81
C LEU A 44 -18.00 14.00 -15.67
N ALA A 45 -18.69 13.08 -16.32
CA ALA A 45 -18.32 11.66 -16.32
C ALA A 45 -16.89 11.44 -16.82
N GLY A 46 -16.47 12.15 -17.87
CA GLY A 46 -15.10 12.10 -18.39
C GLY A 46 -14.06 12.64 -17.42
N GLU A 47 -14.34 13.72 -16.71
CA GLU A 47 -13.46 14.29 -15.70
C GLU A 47 -13.29 13.35 -14.49
N LEU A 48 -14.39 12.77 -14.03
CA LEU A 48 -14.37 11.80 -12.92
C LEU A 48 -13.63 10.52 -13.31
N ALA A 49 -13.78 10.03 -14.52
CA ALA A 49 -13.06 8.87 -15.03
C ALA A 49 -11.55 9.12 -15.13
N LYS A 50 -11.14 10.33 -15.49
CA LYS A 50 -9.71 10.71 -15.47
C LYS A 50 -9.14 10.72 -14.04
N LEU A 51 -9.89 11.22 -13.09
CA LEU A 51 -9.51 11.22 -11.69
C LEU A 51 -9.37 9.78 -11.18
N GLU A 52 -10.34 8.92 -11.47
CA GLU A 52 -10.29 7.50 -11.11
C GLU A 52 -9.02 6.84 -11.67
N GLY A 53 -8.69 7.07 -12.94
CA GLY A 53 -7.48 6.54 -13.56
C GLY A 53 -6.19 7.04 -12.91
N LYS A 54 -6.14 8.30 -12.46
CA LYS A 54 -5.00 8.85 -11.72
C LYS A 54 -4.84 8.19 -10.35
N LEU A 55 -5.94 8.04 -9.61
CA LEU A 55 -5.95 7.42 -8.30
C LEU A 55 -5.60 5.93 -8.38
N ASP A 56 -6.09 5.24 -9.39
CA ASP A 56 -5.74 3.83 -9.64
C ASP A 56 -4.24 3.64 -9.86
N ARG A 57 -3.60 4.50 -10.66
CA ARG A 57 -2.14 4.47 -10.86
C ARG A 57 -1.37 4.75 -9.58
N ILE A 58 -1.83 5.68 -8.76
CA ILE A 58 -1.22 5.97 -7.46
C ILE A 58 -1.36 4.76 -6.54
N HIS A 59 -2.51 4.11 -6.54
CA HIS A 59 -2.77 2.91 -5.76
C HIS A 59 -1.85 1.74 -6.15
N VAL A 60 -1.66 1.51 -7.45
CA VAL A 60 -0.71 0.50 -7.95
C VAL A 60 0.72 0.82 -7.49
N ARG A 61 1.16 2.07 -7.63
CA ARG A 61 2.48 2.51 -7.16
C ARG A 61 2.64 2.36 -5.65
N TYR A 62 1.57 2.60 -4.89
CA TYR A 62 1.56 2.37 -3.45
C TYR A 62 1.80 0.90 -3.11
N HIS A 63 1.11 -0.01 -3.78
CA HIS A 63 1.33 -1.45 -3.58
C HIS A 63 2.75 -1.87 -3.96
N ASP A 64 3.27 -1.40 -5.10
CA ASP A 64 4.64 -1.67 -5.51
C ASP A 64 5.64 -1.17 -4.46
N TRP A 65 5.43 0.03 -3.93
CA TRP A 65 6.24 0.57 -2.84
C TRP A 65 6.17 -0.30 -1.59
N SER A 66 4.98 -0.73 -1.18
CA SER A 66 4.79 -1.53 0.03
C SER A 66 5.54 -2.86 -0.01
N GLU A 67 5.69 -3.44 -1.20
CA GLU A 67 6.48 -4.66 -1.42
C GLU A 67 7.99 -4.43 -1.33
N THR A 68 8.44 -3.19 -1.47
CA THR A 68 9.88 -2.82 -1.38
C THR A 68 10.32 -2.42 0.03
N VAL A 69 9.39 -2.29 0.97
CA VAL A 69 9.71 -1.90 2.36
C VAL A 69 10.60 -2.96 2.99
N VAL A 70 11.76 -2.51 3.45
CA VAL A 70 12.78 -3.34 4.08
C VAL A 70 12.67 -3.21 5.60
N GLU A 71 12.51 -4.34 6.28
CA GLU A 71 12.45 -4.37 7.75
C GLU A 71 13.83 -4.18 8.36
N ILE A 72 13.88 -3.48 9.48
CA ILE A 72 15.10 -3.35 10.29
C ILE A 72 15.21 -4.60 11.17
N PRO A 73 16.38 -5.28 11.19
CA PRO A 73 16.57 -6.45 12.02
C PRO A 73 16.26 -6.17 13.50
N GLY A 74 15.45 -7.01 14.13
CA GLY A 74 15.03 -6.89 15.52
C GLY A 74 13.83 -5.99 15.79
N GLN A 75 13.23 -5.39 14.77
CA GLN A 75 11.92 -4.75 14.86
C GLN A 75 10.87 -5.60 14.15
N ALA A 76 9.93 -6.14 14.92
CA ALA A 76 8.76 -6.77 14.32
C ALA A 76 7.86 -5.67 13.73
N CYS A 77 7.64 -5.71 12.43
CA CYS A 77 6.60 -4.89 11.83
C CYS A 77 5.24 -5.41 12.27
N THR A 78 4.55 -4.66 13.10
CA THR A 78 3.18 -4.96 13.47
C THR A 78 2.22 -4.53 12.36
N HIS A 79 2.39 -5.11 11.18
CA HIS A 79 1.37 -5.04 10.16
C HIS A 79 0.41 -6.20 10.42
N ASP A 80 -0.66 -5.89 11.14
CA ASP A 80 -1.76 -6.83 11.33
C ASP A 80 -2.50 -6.98 9.99
N HIS A 81 -2.06 -7.96 9.21
CA HIS A 81 -2.81 -8.41 8.05
C HIS A 81 -3.90 -9.35 8.55
N SER A 82 -4.90 -8.80 9.25
CA SER A 82 -6.12 -9.54 9.52
C SER A 82 -6.84 -9.79 8.20
N HIS A 83 -6.45 -10.87 7.54
CA HIS A 83 -7.30 -11.46 6.52
C HIS A 83 -8.44 -12.16 7.25
N ASP A 84 -9.54 -11.44 7.41
CA ASP A 84 -10.80 -12.03 7.82
C ASP A 84 -11.24 -13.01 6.70
N HIS A 85 -10.78 -14.26 6.81
CA HIS A 85 -11.27 -15.34 5.98
C HIS A 85 -12.59 -15.78 6.58
N GLY A 86 -13.68 -15.22 6.04
CA GLY A 86 -15.03 -15.67 6.34
C GLY A 86 -15.15 -17.18 6.23
N ASP A 87 -15.76 -17.75 7.25
CA ASP A 87 -16.08 -19.17 7.41
C ASP A 87 -16.61 -19.79 6.11
N HIS A 88 -15.79 -20.63 5.50
CA HIS A 88 -16.28 -21.62 4.53
C HIS A 88 -16.41 -22.95 5.23
N ASP A 89 -17.63 -23.23 5.70
CA ASP A 89 -18.04 -24.55 6.17
C ASP A 89 -17.87 -25.61 5.07
N GLY A 90 -17.06 -26.58 5.36
CA GLY A 90 -17.24 -27.96 4.91
C GLY A 90 -16.69 -28.31 3.53
N HIS A 91 -15.41 -28.70 3.49
CA HIS A 91 -15.01 -29.84 2.62
C HIS A 91 -13.89 -30.61 3.31
N ASP A 92 -14.30 -31.81 3.76
CA ASP A 92 -13.45 -32.89 4.22
C ASP A 92 -12.64 -33.43 3.02
N HIS A 93 -11.35 -33.10 2.95
CA HIS A 93 -10.42 -33.81 2.09
C HIS A 93 -9.10 -34.03 2.85
N GLY A 94 -8.88 -35.33 3.08
CA GLY A 94 -7.76 -35.87 3.79
C GLY A 94 -6.41 -35.54 3.18
N ASP A 95 -5.45 -35.62 4.07
CA ASP A 95 -4.03 -35.80 3.89
C ASP A 95 -3.36 -35.07 2.71
N HIS A 96 -2.93 -33.83 2.96
CA HIS A 96 -1.84 -33.25 2.21
C HIS A 96 -0.74 -32.83 3.16
N ASP A 97 0.37 -33.55 3.02
CA ASP A 97 1.66 -33.28 3.66
C ASP A 97 2.03 -31.80 3.63
N GLY A 98 2.50 -31.34 4.77
CA GLY A 98 2.83 -29.97 5.09
C GLY A 98 3.54 -29.18 3.98
N HIS A 99 2.82 -28.28 3.36
CA HIS A 99 3.42 -27.15 2.70
C HIS A 99 3.52 -26.00 3.69
N ASP A 100 4.70 -25.90 4.26
CA ASP A 100 5.11 -24.74 5.05
C ASP A 100 5.16 -23.54 4.10
N HIS A 101 4.04 -22.86 3.94
CA HIS A 101 4.00 -21.58 3.25
C HIS A 101 4.39 -20.48 4.24
N SER A 102 5.65 -20.42 4.56
CA SER A 102 6.22 -19.21 5.11
C SER A 102 6.15 -18.15 4.02
N HIS A 103 5.09 -17.38 4.02
CA HIS A 103 5.01 -16.16 3.25
C HIS A 103 5.95 -15.14 3.87
N ASP A 104 7.22 -15.27 3.54
CA ASP A 104 8.23 -14.26 3.82
C ASP A 104 7.98 -13.08 2.86
N HIS A 105 7.07 -12.20 3.25
CA HIS A 105 6.76 -10.96 2.55
C HIS A 105 7.65 -9.82 3.04
N GLY A 106 8.92 -10.10 3.23
CA GLY A 106 9.93 -9.10 3.47
C GLY A 106 11.05 -9.27 2.48
N ALA A 107 11.45 -8.23 1.80
CA ALA A 107 12.73 -8.25 1.12
C ALA A 107 13.79 -8.54 2.19
N THR A 108 14.33 -9.76 2.18
CA THR A 108 15.40 -10.15 3.09
C THR A 108 16.59 -9.24 2.83
N LEU A 109 16.98 -8.49 3.85
CA LEU A 109 18.19 -7.70 3.82
C LEU A 109 19.39 -8.63 3.52
N PRO A 110 20.27 -8.24 2.58
CA PRO A 110 21.55 -8.93 2.47
C PRO A 110 22.28 -8.79 3.81
N GLU A 111 22.81 -9.91 4.30
CA GLU A 111 23.63 -9.91 5.51
C GLU A 111 24.80 -8.94 5.33
N GLY A 112 25.03 -8.07 6.31
CA GLY A 112 26.19 -7.20 6.34
C GLY A 112 25.99 -5.75 5.92
N LEU A 113 24.75 -5.26 5.85
CA LEU A 113 24.50 -3.81 5.66
C LEU A 113 25.00 -3.01 6.86
N SER A 114 25.73 -1.93 6.59
CA SER A 114 26.12 -0.96 7.59
C SER A 114 24.92 -0.11 8.03
N ASP A 115 25.06 0.55 9.19
CA ASP A 115 24.05 1.48 9.70
C ASP A 115 23.78 2.63 8.72
N GLU A 116 24.80 3.08 8.01
CA GLU A 116 24.72 4.13 7.01
C GLU A 116 23.93 3.67 5.77
N GLU A 117 24.22 2.47 5.26
CA GLU A 117 23.48 1.86 4.15
C GLU A 117 22.01 1.63 4.51
N MET A 118 21.74 1.18 5.73
CA MET A 118 20.38 1.03 6.23
C MET A 118 19.63 2.36 6.29
N LEU A 119 20.30 3.41 6.76
CA LEU A 119 19.72 4.76 6.80
C LEU A 119 19.39 5.27 5.40
N GLU A 120 20.29 5.06 4.43
CA GLU A 120 20.03 5.44 3.03
C GLU A 120 18.81 4.72 2.45
N ILE A 121 18.65 3.42 2.72
CA ILE A 121 17.48 2.65 2.28
C ILE A 121 16.21 3.21 2.90
N GLN A 122 16.18 3.46 4.19
CA GLN A 122 15.00 3.99 4.88
C GLN A 122 14.64 5.40 4.40
N GLN A 123 15.62 6.23 4.15
CA GLN A 123 15.42 7.58 3.59
C GLN A 123 14.86 7.53 2.17
N ALA A 124 15.32 6.59 1.34
CA ALA A 124 14.80 6.37 -0.01
C ALA A 124 13.34 5.91 0.01
N LEU A 125 12.98 5.00 0.91
CA LEU A 125 11.61 4.55 1.12
C LEU A 125 10.70 5.68 1.58
N PHE A 126 11.16 6.50 2.50
CA PHE A 126 10.43 7.67 2.97
C PHE A 126 10.20 8.68 1.84
N ALA A 127 11.23 9.01 1.09
CA ALA A 127 11.12 9.94 -0.04
C ALA A 127 10.14 9.44 -1.11
N ALA A 128 10.12 8.13 -1.37
CA ALA A 128 9.21 7.53 -2.34
C ALA A 128 7.74 7.63 -1.90
N ILE A 129 7.43 7.33 -0.63
CA ILE A 129 6.05 7.43 -0.12
C ILE A 129 5.60 8.89 0.00
N ASP A 130 6.49 9.79 0.36
CA ASP A 130 6.21 11.23 0.42
C ASP A 130 5.90 11.79 -0.99
N SER A 131 6.62 11.34 -2.01
CA SER A 131 6.33 11.66 -3.41
C SER A 131 4.98 11.15 -3.87
N LEU A 132 4.60 9.92 -3.50
CA LEU A 132 3.26 9.37 -3.78
C LEU A 132 2.16 10.19 -3.13
N LYS A 133 2.37 10.60 -1.88
CA LYS A 133 1.43 11.47 -1.17
C LYS A 133 1.26 12.82 -1.87
N ALA A 134 2.34 13.43 -2.33
CA ALA A 134 2.29 14.67 -3.09
C ALA A 134 1.55 14.51 -4.41
N ASP A 135 1.75 13.39 -5.11
CA ASP A 135 1.03 13.08 -6.35
C ASP A 135 -0.48 12.87 -6.09
N PHE A 136 -0.81 12.22 -4.99
CA PHE A 136 -2.20 12.07 -4.55
C PHE A 136 -2.87 13.43 -4.27
N ASP A 137 -2.22 14.29 -3.49
CA ASP A 137 -2.74 15.61 -3.14
C ASP A 137 -2.98 16.46 -4.39
N ARG A 138 -2.12 16.38 -5.39
CA ARG A 138 -2.30 17.05 -6.69
C ARG A 138 -3.45 16.48 -7.51
N ALA A 139 -3.66 15.17 -7.43
CA ALA A 139 -4.73 14.51 -8.18
C ALA A 139 -6.13 14.88 -7.66
N VAL A 140 -6.28 15.10 -6.35
CA VAL A 140 -7.56 15.40 -5.69
C VAL A 140 -7.85 16.90 -5.53
N GLU A 141 -6.93 17.76 -5.94
CA GLU A 141 -7.14 19.21 -5.95
C GLU A 141 -8.32 19.67 -6.81
#